data_0ad8bfc44a8085e1f72762940735156c
#
_entry.id   0ad8bfc44a8085e1f72762940735156c
#
_cell.length_a   1.000
_cell.length_b   1.000
_cell.length_c   1.000
_cell.angle_alpha   90.00
_cell.angle_beta   90.00
_cell.angle_gamma   90.00
#
_symmetry.space_group_name_H-M   'P 1'
#
loop_
_entity.id
_entity.type
_entity.pdbx_description
1 polymer ?
#
loop_
_entity_poly.entity_id
_entity_poly.type
_entity_poly.pdbx_seq_one_letter_code
_entity_poly.pdbx_strand_id
1 'polypeptide(L)'
;MKNLALALVLLGAAACRSPKPAPLMPAAAPEAVKMPMYDKPHAALQSLLLAPLGDDRSVGTLKVEFGGKSLSAKLDLRIRSKPEPILWMDVADPLIGLKIGRARIYQDSVQGYIRLYRQYVNEPLSRLRSMGIDVKTEDARRLVLGLPLAVPVQWSDAKWSVVDSTLVMSLTEQRGSYQVLVEVAMDLGSSNRLVWQRLTSKGEELLVRYSGNGSWIAEVPKQSARAEFRVSQHTTGEVLSFPFELPSDYARTSF
;
A
#
# COMPACT_ATOMS: atom_id res chain seq x y z
N MET A 1 -14.38 -1.14 -20.01
CA MET A 1 -14.18 0.18 -19.35
C MET A 1 -14.81 0.26 -17.95
N LYS A 2 -15.70 -0.67 -17.54
CA LYS A 2 -16.40 -0.62 -16.23
C LYS A 2 -15.50 -0.89 -15.02
N ASN A 3 -14.36 -1.59 -15.19
CA ASN A 3 -13.51 -2.03 -14.07
C ASN A 3 -12.37 -1.07 -13.72
N LEU A 4 -12.16 -0.01 -14.49
CA LEU A 4 -11.04 0.91 -14.28
C LEU A 4 -11.22 1.80 -13.04
N ALA A 5 -12.47 2.18 -12.76
CA ALA A 5 -12.78 3.04 -11.62
C ALA A 5 -12.69 2.30 -10.27
N LEU A 6 -12.87 0.99 -10.29
CA LEU A 6 -12.74 0.15 -9.11
C LEU A 6 -11.28 -0.15 -8.76
N ALA A 7 -10.39 -0.18 -9.74
CA ALA A 7 -8.94 -0.29 -9.55
C ALA A 7 -8.36 0.89 -8.76
N LEU A 8 -9.03 2.04 -8.78
CA LEU A 8 -8.65 3.22 -7.98
C LEU A 8 -8.83 3.01 -6.48
N VAL A 9 -9.76 2.16 -6.09
CA VAL A 9 -10.04 1.85 -4.67
C VAL A 9 -9.17 0.70 -4.17
N LEU A 10 -8.70 -0.15 -5.08
CA LEU A 10 -8.02 -1.41 -4.77
C LEU A 10 -6.76 -1.54 -5.64
N LEU A 11 -5.70 -0.90 -5.21
CA LEU A 11 -4.35 -1.16 -5.71
C LEU A 11 -4.00 -2.65 -5.57
N GLY A 12 -4.38 -3.47 -6.54
CA GLY A 12 -3.91 -4.84 -6.57
C GLY A 12 -4.85 -5.94 -7.03
N ALA A 13 -6.04 -5.68 -7.52
CA ALA A 13 -7.00 -6.74 -7.74
C ALA A 13 -7.67 -6.75 -9.12
N ALA A 14 -6.92 -6.88 -10.18
CA ALA A 14 -7.48 -7.26 -11.48
C ALA A 14 -6.57 -8.24 -12.21
N ALA A 15 -6.66 -9.50 -11.84
CA ALA A 15 -6.09 -10.58 -12.64
C ALA A 15 -6.96 -10.81 -13.89
N CYS A 16 -6.71 -10.05 -14.94
CA CYS A 16 -7.11 -10.43 -16.29
C CYS A 16 -5.90 -11.04 -17.00
N ARG A 17 -6.04 -12.27 -17.45
CA ARG A 17 -5.04 -13.01 -18.22
C ARG A 17 -4.58 -12.20 -19.42
N SER A 18 -3.29 -11.91 -19.49
CA SER A 18 -2.60 -11.34 -20.64
C SER A 18 -1.35 -12.15 -20.98
N PRO A 19 -0.88 -12.16 -22.24
CA PRO A 19 0.11 -13.10 -22.73
C PRO A 19 1.50 -12.87 -22.13
N LYS A 20 2.26 -13.95 -22.00
CA LYS A 20 3.61 -14.03 -21.44
C LYS A 20 4.58 -13.02 -22.07
N PRO A 21 5.25 -12.17 -21.29
CA PRO A 21 6.49 -11.55 -21.71
C PRO A 21 7.69 -12.48 -21.52
N ALA A 22 8.71 -12.32 -22.36
CA ALA A 22 9.93 -13.09 -22.38
C ALA A 22 10.72 -13.00 -21.07
N PRO A 23 11.53 -14.02 -20.72
CA PRO A 23 12.23 -14.08 -19.44
C PRO A 23 13.35 -13.04 -19.39
N LEU A 24 13.29 -12.13 -18.43
CA LEU A 24 14.43 -11.31 -18.00
C LEU A 24 15.36 -12.18 -17.17
N MET A 25 16.63 -12.21 -17.54
CA MET A 25 17.68 -12.90 -16.79
C MET A 25 17.74 -12.41 -15.34
N PRO A 26 17.86 -13.32 -14.37
CA PRO A 26 18.00 -12.92 -12.98
C PRO A 26 19.34 -12.21 -12.78
N ALA A 27 19.32 -11.00 -12.23
CA ALA A 27 20.49 -10.35 -11.71
C ALA A 27 21.07 -11.21 -10.58
N ALA A 28 22.38 -11.45 -10.60
CA ALA A 28 23.09 -12.22 -9.58
C ALA A 28 22.77 -11.68 -8.18
N ALA A 29 22.44 -12.58 -7.26
CA ALA A 29 22.22 -12.22 -5.87
C ALA A 29 23.49 -11.59 -5.29
N PRO A 30 23.43 -10.44 -4.62
CA PRO A 30 24.59 -9.85 -3.98
C PRO A 30 25.14 -10.80 -2.91
N GLU A 31 26.47 -10.98 -2.89
CA GLU A 31 27.15 -11.77 -1.88
C GLU A 31 26.81 -11.25 -0.47
N ALA A 32 26.49 -12.18 0.43
CA ALA A 32 26.18 -11.86 1.81
C ALA A 32 27.42 -11.28 2.52
N VAL A 33 27.46 -9.97 2.64
CA VAL A 33 28.48 -9.28 3.43
C VAL A 33 28.22 -9.58 4.91
N LYS A 34 29.24 -10.10 5.62
CA LYS A 34 29.20 -10.26 7.07
C LYS A 34 28.91 -8.91 7.72
N MET A 35 27.74 -8.78 8.33
CA MET A 35 27.32 -7.56 9.01
C MET A 35 28.25 -7.21 10.17
N PRO A 36 28.76 -5.97 10.25
CA PRO A 36 29.20 -5.45 11.54
C PRO A 36 27.99 -5.41 12.48
N MET A 37 28.17 -5.78 13.73
CA MET A 37 27.10 -5.78 14.76
C MET A 37 26.62 -4.34 14.98
N TYR A 38 25.55 -3.97 14.29
CA TYR A 38 24.86 -2.70 14.51
C TYR A 38 23.70 -2.91 15.48
N ASP A 39 23.87 -2.54 16.74
CA ASP A 39 22.75 -2.45 17.70
C ASP A 39 21.73 -1.38 17.30
N LYS A 40 22.17 -0.37 16.56
CA LYS A 40 21.37 0.81 16.18
C LYS A 40 20.29 0.59 15.08
N PRO A 41 20.53 -0.21 14.03
CA PRO A 41 19.50 -0.42 12.99
C PRO A 41 18.24 -1.09 13.52
N HIS A 42 18.41 -2.01 14.48
CA HIS A 42 17.29 -2.69 15.13
C HIS A 42 16.42 -1.71 15.90
N ALA A 43 17.02 -0.79 16.65
CA ALA A 43 16.29 0.23 17.41
C ALA A 43 15.51 1.18 16.49
N ALA A 44 16.10 1.59 15.36
CA ALA A 44 15.45 2.45 14.39
C ALA A 44 14.25 1.77 13.72
N LEU A 45 14.41 0.51 13.30
CA LEU A 45 13.30 -0.26 12.74
C LEU A 45 12.21 -0.49 13.81
N GLN A 46 12.58 -0.85 15.04
CA GLN A 46 11.63 -0.96 16.14
C GLN A 46 10.87 0.34 16.38
N SER A 47 11.52 1.49 16.35
CA SER A 47 10.85 2.77 16.52
C SER A 47 9.81 3.05 15.42
N LEU A 48 10.12 2.70 14.16
CA LEU A 48 9.17 2.78 13.06
C LEU A 48 8.00 1.80 13.21
N LEU A 49 8.27 0.60 13.77
CA LEU A 49 7.26 -0.43 13.99
C LEU A 49 6.33 -0.09 15.15
N LEU A 50 6.90 0.53 16.19
CA LEU A 50 6.20 0.92 17.40
C LEU A 50 5.67 2.36 17.33
N ALA A 51 5.97 3.10 16.25
CA ALA A 51 5.45 4.44 16.07
C ALA A 51 3.93 4.42 16.27
N PRO A 52 3.41 5.20 17.23
CA PRO A 52 1.98 5.26 17.44
C PRO A 52 1.36 5.78 16.16
N LEU A 53 0.47 4.96 15.59
CA LEU A 53 -0.33 5.41 14.47
C LEU A 53 -1.31 6.45 15.01
N GLY A 54 -1.06 7.71 14.72
CA GLY A 54 -1.96 8.82 15.04
C GLY A 54 -3.14 8.90 14.06
N ASP A 55 -3.93 9.94 14.21
CA ASP A 55 -4.85 10.37 13.17
C ASP A 55 -4.05 11.22 12.17
N ASP A 56 -4.00 10.76 10.91
CA ASP A 56 -3.19 11.34 9.86
C ASP A 56 -4.06 11.73 8.66
N ARG A 57 -3.75 12.87 8.06
CA ARG A 57 -4.37 13.31 6.82
C ARG A 57 -3.31 13.66 5.79
N SER A 58 -3.45 13.10 4.58
CA SER A 58 -2.61 13.42 3.44
C SER A 58 -3.48 13.84 2.26
N VAL A 59 -3.20 15.01 1.70
CA VAL A 59 -3.82 15.50 0.47
C VAL A 59 -2.78 15.50 -0.62
N GLY A 60 -3.15 15.05 -1.82
CA GLY A 60 -2.20 14.96 -2.90
C GLY A 60 -2.83 14.57 -4.23
N THR A 61 -1.97 14.22 -5.18
CA THR A 61 -2.38 13.72 -6.50
C THR A 61 -2.05 12.24 -6.57
N LEU A 62 -3.05 11.43 -6.89
CA LEU A 62 -2.90 10.01 -7.21
C LEU A 62 -2.92 9.85 -8.73
N LYS A 63 -1.88 9.23 -9.28
CA LYS A 63 -1.82 8.77 -10.66
C LYS A 63 -1.84 7.26 -10.67
N VAL A 64 -2.74 6.66 -11.44
CA VAL A 64 -2.83 5.20 -11.62
C VAL A 64 -2.64 4.87 -13.09
N GLU A 65 -1.77 3.92 -13.36
CA GLU A 65 -1.51 3.37 -14.68
C GLU A 65 -1.84 1.89 -14.67
N PHE A 66 -2.66 1.44 -15.59
CA PHE A 66 -3.05 0.04 -15.72
C PHE A 66 -3.46 -0.28 -17.16
N GLY A 67 -2.92 -1.37 -17.71
CA GLY A 67 -3.26 -1.83 -19.06
C GLY A 67 -3.05 -0.75 -20.13
N GLY A 68 -2.01 0.06 -20.04
CA GLY A 68 -1.70 1.16 -20.97
C GLY A 68 -2.58 2.40 -20.80
N LYS A 69 -3.46 2.43 -19.81
CA LYS A 69 -4.30 3.60 -19.50
C LYS A 69 -3.77 4.29 -18.26
N SER A 70 -3.88 5.61 -18.24
CA SER A 70 -3.51 6.44 -17.09
C SER A 70 -4.69 7.27 -16.63
N LEU A 71 -4.86 7.34 -15.30
CA LEU A 71 -5.85 8.17 -14.65
C LEU A 71 -5.17 8.98 -13.56
N SER A 72 -5.50 10.25 -13.45
CA SER A 72 -5.06 11.12 -12.37
C SER A 72 -6.25 11.63 -11.58
N ALA A 73 -6.10 11.71 -10.28
CA ALA A 73 -7.14 12.20 -9.38
C ALA A 73 -6.51 12.97 -8.21
N LYS A 74 -7.25 13.93 -7.67
CA LYS A 74 -6.93 14.53 -6.37
C LYS A 74 -7.46 13.62 -5.28
N LEU A 75 -6.62 13.31 -4.30
CA LEU A 75 -6.93 12.40 -3.19
C LEU A 75 -6.81 13.15 -1.87
N ASP A 76 -7.86 13.08 -1.05
CA ASP A 76 -7.83 13.40 0.39
C ASP A 76 -7.91 12.07 1.14
N LEU A 77 -6.80 11.69 1.76
CA LEU A 77 -6.62 10.45 2.46
C LEU A 77 -6.60 10.73 3.96
N ARG A 78 -7.45 10.05 4.72
CA ARG A 78 -7.54 10.19 6.17
C ARG A 78 -7.42 8.84 6.83
N ILE A 79 -6.62 8.79 7.88
CA ILE A 79 -6.32 7.58 8.62
C ILE A 79 -6.59 7.84 10.08
N ARG A 80 -7.36 6.94 10.71
CA ARG A 80 -7.51 6.87 12.16
C ARG A 80 -7.04 5.51 12.67
N SER A 81 -6.31 5.54 13.75
CA SER A 81 -5.72 4.34 14.34
C SER A 81 -6.56 3.75 15.46
N LYS A 82 -7.13 4.57 16.31
CA LYS A 82 -7.91 4.16 17.51
C LYS A 82 -9.13 5.06 17.69
N PRO A 83 -10.23 4.60 18.32
CA PRO A 83 -10.45 3.23 18.81
C PRO A 83 -10.67 2.22 17.69
N GLU A 84 -11.17 2.63 16.54
CA GLU A 84 -11.48 1.78 15.40
C GLU A 84 -10.66 2.21 14.18
N PRO A 85 -9.79 1.32 13.64
CA PRO A 85 -8.96 1.63 12.49
C PRO A 85 -9.81 1.94 11.25
N ILE A 86 -9.57 3.10 10.64
CA ILE A 86 -10.22 3.53 9.40
C ILE A 86 -9.15 4.06 8.44
N LEU A 87 -9.20 3.61 7.20
CA LEU A 87 -8.57 4.26 6.06
C LEU A 87 -9.69 4.81 5.17
N TRP A 88 -9.78 6.12 5.05
CA TRP A 88 -10.82 6.81 4.31
C TRP A 88 -10.24 7.65 3.20
N MET A 89 -10.91 7.68 2.06
CA MET A 89 -10.44 8.35 0.85
C MET A 89 -11.58 9.11 0.18
N ASP A 90 -11.33 10.36 -0.18
CA ASP A 90 -12.19 11.17 -1.05
C ASP A 90 -11.44 11.50 -2.34
N VAL A 91 -12.03 11.15 -3.47
CA VAL A 91 -11.41 11.25 -4.79
C VAL A 91 -12.12 12.31 -5.59
N ALA A 92 -11.35 13.24 -6.15
CA ALA A 92 -11.87 14.33 -6.97
C ALA A 92 -11.10 14.48 -8.28
N ASP A 93 -11.75 15.09 -9.27
CA ASP A 93 -11.09 15.51 -10.49
C ASP A 93 -9.98 16.52 -10.18
N PRO A 94 -8.78 16.36 -10.73
CA PRO A 94 -7.64 17.19 -10.42
C PRO A 94 -7.76 18.64 -10.90
N LEU A 95 -8.55 18.89 -11.96
CA LEU A 95 -8.68 20.20 -12.61
C LEU A 95 -9.83 21.02 -12.02
N ILE A 96 -11.01 20.43 -11.94
CA ILE A 96 -12.24 21.15 -11.54
C ILE A 96 -12.65 20.85 -10.10
N GLY A 97 -11.98 19.89 -9.43
CA GLY A 97 -12.28 19.54 -8.04
C GLY A 97 -13.60 18.80 -7.84
N LEU A 98 -14.26 18.36 -8.92
CA LEU A 98 -15.51 17.62 -8.84
C LEU A 98 -15.29 16.28 -8.13
N LYS A 99 -16.10 15.98 -7.13
CA LYS A 99 -16.03 14.72 -6.38
C LYS A 99 -16.42 13.54 -7.27
N ILE A 100 -15.45 12.67 -7.55
CA ILE A 100 -15.60 11.48 -8.39
C ILE A 100 -16.15 10.31 -7.56
N GLY A 101 -15.64 10.13 -6.34
CA GLY A 101 -16.03 9.01 -5.50
C GLY A 101 -15.45 9.09 -4.11
N ARG A 102 -15.85 8.13 -3.29
CA ARG A 102 -15.37 7.99 -1.91
C ARG A 102 -15.22 6.53 -1.56
N ALA A 103 -14.23 6.20 -0.75
CA ALA A 103 -14.03 4.86 -0.25
C ALA A 103 -13.55 4.86 1.20
N ARG A 104 -13.74 3.73 1.87
CA ARG A 104 -13.14 3.45 3.16
C ARG A 104 -12.80 1.97 3.30
N ILE A 105 -11.74 1.69 4.08
CA ILE A 105 -11.45 0.37 4.61
C ILE A 105 -11.71 0.45 6.11
N TYR A 106 -12.66 -0.35 6.59
CA TYR A 106 -13.16 -0.32 7.95
C TYR A 106 -13.66 -1.70 8.34
N GLN A 107 -13.31 -2.19 9.54
CA GLN A 107 -13.71 -3.49 10.05
C GLN A 107 -13.50 -4.64 9.04
N ASP A 108 -12.32 -4.68 8.42
CA ASP A 108 -11.96 -5.66 7.39
C ASP A 108 -12.92 -5.72 6.19
N SER A 109 -13.61 -4.62 5.90
CA SER A 109 -14.41 -4.42 4.72
C SER A 109 -13.92 -3.25 3.88
N VAL A 110 -14.12 -3.35 2.56
CA VAL A 110 -13.94 -2.26 1.60
C VAL A 110 -15.32 -1.75 1.21
N GLN A 111 -15.54 -0.49 1.46
CA GLN A 111 -16.76 0.20 1.06
C GLN A 111 -16.40 1.39 0.19
N GLY A 112 -17.11 1.59 -0.90
CA GLY A 112 -16.82 2.71 -1.78
C GLY A 112 -17.92 2.93 -2.80
N TYR A 113 -17.95 4.13 -3.38
CA TYR A 113 -18.85 4.44 -4.46
C TYR A 113 -18.19 5.37 -5.48
N ILE A 114 -18.69 5.30 -6.72
CA ILE A 114 -18.26 6.13 -7.83
C ILE A 114 -19.49 6.86 -8.38
N ARG A 115 -19.48 8.18 -8.29
CA ARG A 115 -20.61 9.02 -8.69
C ARG A 115 -20.94 8.94 -10.16
N LEU A 116 -19.88 8.98 -11.01
CA LEU A 116 -20.05 8.99 -12.46
C LEU A 116 -20.81 7.74 -12.98
N TYR A 117 -20.55 6.58 -12.36
CA TYR A 117 -21.18 5.33 -12.78
C TYR A 117 -22.38 4.94 -11.92
N ARG A 118 -22.69 5.72 -10.88
CA ARG A 118 -23.72 5.39 -9.88
C ARG A 118 -23.59 3.96 -9.38
N GLN A 119 -22.36 3.58 -9.03
CA GLN A 119 -22.02 2.25 -8.55
C GLN A 119 -21.38 2.31 -7.17
N TYR A 120 -21.62 1.28 -6.37
CA TYR A 120 -20.94 1.11 -5.08
C TYR A 120 -20.41 -0.30 -4.90
N VAL A 121 -19.41 -0.42 -4.04
CA VAL A 121 -18.83 -1.67 -3.54
C VAL A 121 -19.03 -1.72 -2.04
N ASN A 122 -19.38 -2.89 -1.54
CA ASN A 122 -19.40 -3.21 -0.13
C ASN A 122 -19.02 -4.70 0.00
N GLU A 123 -17.73 -4.97 0.16
CA GLU A 123 -17.17 -6.32 0.12
C GLU A 123 -16.19 -6.52 1.29
N PRO A 124 -16.10 -7.73 1.87
CA PRO A 124 -15.09 -8.01 2.87
C PRO A 124 -13.70 -8.05 2.23
N LEU A 125 -12.66 -7.60 2.95
CA LEU A 125 -11.26 -7.71 2.53
C LEU A 125 -10.85 -9.16 2.27
N SER A 126 -11.47 -10.12 2.97
CA SER A 126 -11.22 -11.55 2.75
C SER A 126 -11.48 -11.99 1.31
N ARG A 127 -12.30 -11.26 0.55
CA ARG A 127 -12.52 -11.53 -0.87
C ARG A 127 -11.26 -11.30 -1.71
N LEU A 128 -10.39 -10.38 -1.31
CA LEU A 128 -9.09 -10.19 -1.96
C LEU A 128 -8.18 -11.41 -1.81
N ARG A 129 -8.38 -12.23 -0.76
CA ARG A 129 -7.65 -13.48 -0.57
C ARG A 129 -7.91 -14.47 -1.69
N SER A 130 -9.14 -14.54 -2.21
CA SER A 130 -9.46 -15.40 -3.35
C SER A 130 -8.71 -14.98 -4.63
N MET A 131 -8.25 -13.73 -4.69
CA MET A 131 -7.44 -13.17 -5.76
C MET A 131 -5.92 -13.27 -5.48
N GLY A 132 -5.53 -13.97 -4.41
CA GLY A 132 -4.13 -14.15 -4.01
C GLY A 132 -3.56 -13.04 -3.11
N ILE A 133 -4.40 -12.09 -2.67
CA ILE A 133 -3.97 -10.94 -1.88
C ILE A 133 -4.56 -11.06 -0.47
N ASP A 134 -3.71 -11.39 0.50
CA ASP A 134 -4.11 -11.39 1.92
C ASP A 134 -3.68 -10.06 2.57
N VAL A 135 -4.58 -9.07 2.51
CA VAL A 135 -4.38 -7.73 3.07
C VAL A 135 -5.38 -7.50 4.20
N LYS A 136 -4.91 -6.98 5.31
CA LYS A 136 -5.72 -6.46 6.41
C LYS A 136 -5.82 -4.94 6.34
N THR A 137 -6.80 -4.36 7.01
CA THR A 137 -6.92 -2.89 7.14
C THR A 137 -5.62 -2.26 7.64
N GLU A 138 -4.95 -2.93 8.58
CA GLU A 138 -3.67 -2.48 9.13
C GLU A 138 -2.56 -2.46 8.08
N ASP A 139 -2.47 -3.47 7.20
CA ASP A 139 -1.47 -3.52 6.13
C ASP A 139 -1.66 -2.36 5.15
N ALA A 140 -2.91 -2.08 4.75
CA ALA A 140 -3.21 -0.95 3.87
C ALA A 140 -2.80 0.39 4.49
N ARG A 141 -3.04 0.56 5.80
CA ARG A 141 -2.63 1.76 6.54
C ARG A 141 -1.12 1.89 6.62
N ARG A 142 -0.42 0.81 6.97
CA ARG A 142 1.05 0.79 7.03
C ARG A 142 1.69 1.10 5.69
N LEU A 143 1.16 0.52 4.60
CA LEU A 143 1.60 0.84 3.25
C LEU A 143 1.50 2.33 2.93
N VAL A 144 0.36 2.92 3.21
CA VAL A 144 0.11 4.33 2.89
C VAL A 144 0.96 5.27 3.74
N LEU A 145 1.21 4.92 5.01
CA LEU A 145 2.01 5.72 5.94
C LEU A 145 3.52 5.49 5.79
N GLY A 146 3.96 4.60 4.89
CA GLY A 146 5.37 4.25 4.78
C GLY A 146 5.92 3.53 6.00
N LEU A 147 5.08 2.71 6.65
CA LEU A 147 5.46 1.90 7.81
C LEU A 147 5.71 0.44 7.38
N PRO A 148 6.63 -0.27 8.00
CA PRO A 148 6.91 -1.66 7.67
C PRO A 148 5.68 -2.55 7.77
N LEU A 149 5.43 -3.39 6.76
CA LEU A 149 4.30 -4.32 6.71
C LEU A 149 4.49 -5.55 7.61
N ALA A 150 5.74 -5.93 7.84
CA ALA A 150 6.08 -7.07 8.66
C ALA A 150 7.08 -6.68 9.73
N VAL A 151 6.94 -7.35 10.88
CA VAL A 151 7.81 -7.19 12.04
C VAL A 151 8.19 -8.58 12.47
N PRO A 152 9.48 -8.94 12.54
CA PRO A 152 9.87 -10.22 13.10
C PRO A 152 9.50 -10.28 14.58
N VAL A 153 8.93 -11.42 15.01
CA VAL A 153 8.66 -11.66 16.44
C VAL A 153 9.99 -11.71 17.20
N GLN A 154 10.99 -12.35 16.60
CA GLN A 154 12.38 -12.33 17.08
C GLN A 154 13.28 -11.87 15.91
N TRP A 155 14.34 -11.16 16.23
CA TRP A 155 15.28 -10.67 15.21
C TRP A 155 15.97 -11.79 14.44
N SER A 156 16.09 -12.98 15.05
CA SER A 156 16.60 -14.20 14.40
C SER A 156 15.71 -14.74 13.30
N ASP A 157 14.44 -14.33 13.25
CA ASP A 157 13.48 -14.83 12.25
C ASP A 157 13.66 -14.14 10.90
N ALA A 158 14.40 -13.02 10.87
CA ALA A 158 14.66 -12.25 9.67
C ALA A 158 16.11 -12.42 9.19
N LYS A 159 16.29 -12.34 7.87
CA LYS A 159 17.62 -12.20 7.25
C LYS A 159 17.90 -10.72 7.05
N TRP A 160 19.15 -10.34 7.28
CA TRP A 160 19.60 -8.96 7.21
C TRP A 160 20.75 -8.81 6.24
N SER A 161 20.76 -7.74 5.49
CA SER A 161 21.87 -7.35 4.62
C SER A 161 21.99 -5.82 4.58
N VAL A 162 23.19 -5.33 4.29
CA VAL A 162 23.43 -3.90 4.07
C VAL A 162 23.99 -3.74 2.67
N VAL A 163 23.35 -2.88 1.88
CA VAL A 163 23.78 -2.54 0.52
C VAL A 163 23.75 -1.02 0.40
N ASP A 164 24.88 -0.41 0.08
CA ASP A 164 24.99 1.04 -0.14
C ASP A 164 24.30 1.90 0.93
N SER A 165 24.61 1.66 2.21
CA SER A 165 24.01 2.34 3.36
C SER A 165 22.50 2.07 3.54
N THR A 166 21.95 1.10 2.84
CA THR A 166 20.57 0.64 2.99
C THR A 166 20.54 -0.68 3.74
N LEU A 167 19.86 -0.71 4.87
CA LEU A 167 19.57 -1.95 5.59
C LEU A 167 18.36 -2.62 4.95
N VAL A 168 18.54 -3.86 4.54
CA VAL A 168 17.45 -4.69 4.01
C VAL A 168 17.16 -5.81 5.00
N MET A 169 15.91 -5.88 5.44
CA MET A 169 15.34 -6.99 6.19
C MET A 169 14.52 -7.86 5.27
N SER A 170 14.72 -9.17 5.32
CA SER A 170 13.88 -10.14 4.60
C SER A 170 13.26 -11.11 5.60
N LEU A 171 11.94 -11.23 5.58
CA LEU A 171 11.16 -12.08 6.48
C LEU A 171 10.15 -12.89 5.67
N THR A 172 10.04 -14.18 5.95
CA THR A 172 8.98 -15.02 5.38
C THR A 172 7.89 -15.20 6.43
N GLU A 173 6.68 -14.77 6.10
CA GLU A 173 5.51 -14.89 6.96
C GLU A 173 4.49 -15.85 6.38
N GLN A 174 3.81 -16.58 7.26
CA GLN A 174 2.60 -17.30 6.90
C GLN A 174 1.40 -16.36 7.02
N ARG A 175 0.76 -16.04 5.89
CA ARG A 175 -0.47 -15.23 5.83
C ARG A 175 -1.62 -16.09 5.31
N GLY A 176 -2.44 -16.60 6.22
CA GLY A 176 -3.47 -17.58 5.88
C GLY A 176 -2.85 -18.85 5.29
N SER A 177 -3.26 -19.22 4.07
CA SER A 177 -2.70 -20.38 3.33
C SER A 177 -1.48 -20.04 2.46
N TYR A 178 -0.96 -18.80 2.52
CA TYR A 178 0.13 -18.33 1.67
C TYR A 178 1.39 -18.06 2.45
N GLN A 179 2.54 -18.40 1.87
CA GLN A 179 3.82 -17.85 2.30
C GLN A 179 4.06 -16.55 1.55
N VAL A 180 4.39 -15.51 2.29
CA VAL A 180 4.71 -14.18 1.76
C VAL A 180 6.12 -13.82 2.20
N LEU A 181 7.01 -13.59 1.24
CA LEU A 181 8.30 -12.97 1.50
C LEU A 181 8.07 -11.46 1.59
N VAL A 182 8.42 -10.90 2.72
CA VAL A 182 8.40 -9.45 2.95
C VAL A 182 9.83 -8.96 3.05
N GLU A 183 10.17 -8.00 2.22
CA GLU A 183 11.45 -7.31 2.26
C GLU A 183 11.19 -5.83 2.57
N VAL A 184 11.98 -5.29 3.48
CA VAL A 184 11.89 -3.90 3.94
C VAL A 184 13.26 -3.28 3.87
N ALA A 185 13.39 -2.17 3.17
CA ALA A 185 14.64 -1.44 3.04
C ALA A 185 14.59 -0.09 3.76
N MET A 186 15.58 0.17 4.58
CA MET A 186 15.72 1.36 5.39
C MET A 186 17.04 2.08 5.07
N ASP A 187 16.96 3.39 4.89
CA ASP A 187 18.16 4.25 4.80
C ASP A 187 18.80 4.37 6.20
N LEU A 188 20.05 3.95 6.32
CA LEU A 188 20.87 4.09 7.54
C LEU A 188 21.54 5.47 7.66
N GLY A 189 21.35 6.34 6.68
CA GLY A 189 21.87 7.70 6.69
C GLY A 189 21.17 8.61 7.70
N SER A 190 21.01 9.86 7.32
CA SER A 190 20.54 10.93 8.24
C SER A 190 19.09 10.78 8.76
N SER A 191 18.27 9.94 8.16
CA SER A 191 16.82 9.95 8.42
C SER A 191 16.21 8.65 8.94
N ASN A 192 16.93 7.52 8.95
CA ASN A 192 16.40 6.21 9.37
C ASN A 192 14.99 5.91 8.82
N ARG A 193 14.77 6.27 7.54
CA ARG A 193 13.44 6.18 6.92
C ARG A 193 13.31 4.93 6.06
N LEU A 194 12.07 4.49 5.90
CA LEU A 194 11.74 3.46 4.93
C LEU A 194 11.95 3.98 3.50
N VAL A 195 12.71 3.24 2.70
CA VAL A 195 13.00 3.56 1.30
C VAL A 195 12.07 2.80 0.38
N TRP A 196 11.96 1.49 0.61
CA TRP A 196 11.04 0.64 -0.13
C TRP A 196 10.66 -0.60 0.68
N GLN A 197 9.57 -1.22 0.28
CA GLN A 197 9.24 -2.56 0.73
C GLN A 197 8.65 -3.37 -0.42
N ARG A 198 8.88 -4.68 -0.36
CA ARG A 198 8.46 -5.64 -1.36
C ARG A 198 7.73 -6.80 -0.70
N LEU A 199 6.61 -7.18 -1.29
CA LEU A 199 5.90 -8.40 -0.93
C LEU A 199 5.91 -9.33 -2.13
N THR A 200 6.35 -10.57 -1.90
CA THR A 200 6.36 -11.59 -2.94
C THR A 200 5.59 -12.81 -2.46
N SER A 201 4.61 -13.25 -3.23
CA SER A 201 3.84 -14.46 -2.96
C SER A 201 3.41 -15.12 -4.26
N LYS A 202 3.61 -16.45 -4.38
CA LYS A 202 3.26 -17.23 -5.57
C LYS A 202 3.75 -16.64 -6.90
N GLY A 203 4.91 -15.97 -6.84
CA GLY A 203 5.50 -15.31 -8.01
C GLY A 203 4.85 -13.98 -8.40
N GLU A 204 3.85 -13.49 -7.67
CA GLU A 204 3.38 -12.11 -7.76
C GLU A 204 4.23 -11.21 -6.85
N GLU A 205 4.44 -9.97 -7.28
CA GLU A 205 5.24 -8.98 -6.55
C GLU A 205 4.48 -7.67 -6.45
N LEU A 206 4.47 -7.10 -5.24
CA LEU A 206 4.11 -5.71 -4.99
C LEU A 206 5.35 -5.00 -4.46
N LEU A 207 5.80 -3.97 -5.16
CA LEU A 207 6.91 -3.12 -4.74
C LEU A 207 6.40 -1.72 -4.44
N VAL A 208 6.68 -1.22 -3.24
CA VAL A 208 6.34 0.15 -2.85
C VAL A 208 7.62 0.91 -2.51
N ARG A 209 7.83 2.06 -3.14
CA ARG A 209 8.93 2.99 -2.86
C ARG A 209 8.38 4.25 -2.21
N TYR A 210 9.12 4.77 -1.24
CA TYR A 210 8.71 5.93 -0.45
C TYR A 210 9.64 7.12 -0.66
N SER A 211 9.05 8.29 -0.68
CA SER A 211 9.77 9.57 -0.62
C SER A 211 9.61 10.19 0.77
N GLY A 212 10.59 11.01 1.18
CA GLY A 212 10.66 11.54 2.54
C GLY A 212 9.50 12.46 2.98
N ASN A 213 8.61 12.83 2.07
CA ASN A 213 7.44 13.70 2.33
C ASN A 213 6.12 12.92 2.41
N GLY A 214 6.16 11.59 2.60
CA GLY A 214 4.97 10.73 2.61
C GLY A 214 4.44 10.33 1.23
N SER A 215 5.09 10.76 0.14
CA SER A 215 4.74 10.30 -1.21
C SER A 215 5.25 8.89 -1.44
N TRP A 216 4.53 8.12 -2.28
CA TRP A 216 4.92 6.75 -2.60
C TRP A 216 4.55 6.35 -4.03
N ILE A 217 5.26 5.31 -4.50
CA ILE A 217 4.99 4.64 -5.78
C ILE A 217 4.81 3.16 -5.48
N ALA A 218 3.69 2.59 -5.88
CA ALA A 218 3.41 1.16 -5.79
C ALA A 218 3.34 0.56 -7.19
N GLU A 219 3.99 -0.58 -7.38
CA GLU A 219 4.08 -1.27 -8.67
C GLU A 219 3.77 -2.75 -8.49
N VAL A 220 2.97 -3.30 -9.42
CA VAL A 220 2.74 -4.73 -9.60
C VAL A 220 3.22 -5.07 -11.02
N PRO A 221 4.52 -5.43 -11.20
CA PRO A 221 5.15 -5.50 -12.51
C PRO A 221 4.47 -6.47 -13.47
N LYS A 222 4.08 -7.66 -13.01
CA LYS A 222 3.41 -8.65 -13.84
C LYS A 222 2.06 -8.21 -14.41
N GLN A 223 1.41 -7.27 -13.73
CA GLN A 223 0.11 -6.73 -14.14
C GLN A 223 0.26 -5.42 -14.91
N SER A 224 1.49 -4.93 -15.09
CA SER A 224 1.76 -3.60 -15.65
C SER A 224 0.93 -2.53 -14.94
N ALA A 225 0.78 -2.68 -13.62
CA ALA A 225 0.02 -1.78 -12.78
C ALA A 225 0.98 -0.91 -11.95
N ARG A 226 0.72 0.38 -11.93
CA ARG A 226 1.48 1.37 -11.16
C ARG A 226 0.54 2.39 -10.56
N ALA A 227 0.78 2.73 -9.31
CA ALA A 227 0.13 3.87 -8.66
C ALA A 227 1.19 4.77 -8.04
N GLU A 228 1.05 6.05 -8.22
CA GLU A 228 1.93 7.07 -7.68
C GLU A 228 1.09 8.09 -6.92
N PHE A 229 1.37 8.25 -5.63
CA PHE A 229 0.75 9.25 -4.78
C PHE A 229 1.78 10.32 -4.42
N ARG A 230 1.54 11.54 -4.86
CA ARG A 230 2.36 12.71 -4.54
C ARG A 230 1.62 13.56 -3.51
N VAL A 231 2.15 13.58 -2.31
CA VAL A 231 1.62 14.38 -1.20
C VAL A 231 1.93 15.85 -1.42
N SER A 232 0.90 16.68 -1.36
CA SER A 232 1.03 18.15 -1.36
C SER A 232 0.87 18.75 0.04
N GLN A 233 0.13 18.08 0.92
CA GLN A 233 -0.09 18.48 2.30
C GLN A 233 -0.22 17.24 3.18
N HIS A 234 0.45 17.27 4.34
CA HIS A 234 0.34 16.23 5.37
C HIS A 234 0.15 16.88 6.74
N THR A 235 -0.82 16.40 7.51
CA THR A 235 -1.11 16.85 8.86
C THR A 235 -1.34 15.66 9.77
N THR A 236 -0.91 15.78 11.03
CA THR A 236 -1.03 14.75 12.06
C THR A 236 -1.68 15.33 13.30
N GLY A 237 -2.40 14.50 14.05
CA GLY A 237 -2.98 14.89 15.34
C GLY A 237 -4.20 15.80 15.27
N GLU A 238 -4.77 16.01 14.08
CA GLU A 238 -6.04 16.73 13.92
C GLU A 238 -7.22 15.83 14.25
N VAL A 239 -8.31 16.40 14.76
CA VAL A 239 -9.58 15.68 14.90
C VAL A 239 -10.18 15.51 13.51
N LEU A 240 -10.13 14.28 13.00
CA LEU A 240 -10.61 13.95 11.66
C LEU A 240 -12.06 13.45 11.67
N SER A 241 -12.83 13.87 10.68
CA SER A 241 -14.14 13.31 10.37
C SER A 241 -14.05 12.32 9.21
N PHE A 242 -14.86 11.26 9.25
CA PHE A 242 -14.88 10.17 8.27
C PHE A 242 -16.29 9.97 7.71
N PRO A 243 -16.90 11.00 7.10
CA PRO A 243 -18.28 10.91 6.64
C PRO A 243 -18.39 9.89 5.50
N PHE A 244 -19.24 8.88 5.69
CA PHE A 244 -19.42 7.84 4.69
C PHE A 244 -20.84 7.28 4.74
N GLU A 245 -21.54 7.44 3.63
CA GLU A 245 -22.85 6.85 3.39
C GLU A 245 -22.85 6.25 1.98
N LEU A 246 -23.37 5.05 1.86
CA LEU A 246 -23.57 4.43 0.55
C LEU A 246 -24.87 5.00 -0.04
N PRO A 247 -24.83 5.59 -1.25
CA PRO A 247 -26.03 6.10 -1.88
C PRO A 247 -27.02 4.95 -2.17
N SER A 248 -28.25 5.11 -1.75
CA SER A 248 -29.30 4.07 -1.87
C SER A 248 -29.76 3.80 -3.30
N ASP A 249 -29.52 4.77 -4.19
CA ASP A 249 -29.90 4.75 -5.61
C ASP A 249 -28.77 4.25 -6.54
N TYR A 250 -27.64 3.79 -5.97
CA TYR A 250 -26.53 3.27 -6.75
C TYR A 250 -26.62 1.75 -6.90
N ALA A 251 -26.21 1.24 -8.06
CA ALA A 251 -26.13 -0.20 -8.28
C ALA A 251 -24.93 -0.80 -7.55
N ARG A 252 -25.15 -1.93 -6.87
CA ARG A 252 -24.04 -2.68 -6.26
C ARG A 252 -23.19 -3.31 -7.35
N THR A 253 -21.87 -3.21 -7.21
CA THR A 253 -20.90 -3.94 -8.02
C THR A 253 -19.93 -4.69 -7.10
N SER A 254 -19.23 -5.69 -7.63
CA SER A 254 -18.16 -6.44 -6.95
C SER A 254 -16.87 -6.33 -7.74
N PHE A 255 -15.74 -6.56 -7.09
CA PHE A 255 -14.44 -6.69 -7.77
C PHE A 255 -14.09 -8.14 -8.08
#